data_22fb2eb185b74be36e26986937996e52
#
_entry.id   22fb2eb185b74be36e26986937996e52
#
_cell.length_a   1.000
_cell.length_b   1.000
_cell.length_c   1.000
_cell.angle_alpha   90.00
_cell.angle_beta   90.00
_cell.angle_gamma   90.00
#
_symmetry.space_group_name_H-M   'P 1'
#
loop_
_entity.id
_entity.type
_entity.pdbx_description
1 polymer ?
#
loop_
_entity_poly.entity_id
_entity_poly.type
_entity_poly.pdbx_seq_one_letter_code
_entity_poly.pdbx_strand_id
1 'polypeptide(L)'
;VSSIIVPVMALGYVGLALVIVALNIIHLPGVIALIVSHAFGWEQALAGGVGMALMQGIKRGLFSNEAGMGSAPNAAATAHVSHPVKQGLIQTLAVFTDTLLICTCTAFIILFSGAPLDGSANGVQLTQQALTNEIGSSGSIFVAVALFFFAFSSILGNYYYGEANIRFITHRKWVLHGFRILVGGMVLFGSLATLD
;
A
#
# COMPACT_ATOMS: atom_id res chain seq x y z
N VAL A 1 5.67 -4.77 17.86
CA VAL A 1 6.39 -4.10 16.74
C VAL A 1 5.37 -3.42 15.83
N SER A 2 4.47 -4.15 15.16
CA SER A 2 3.52 -3.59 14.20
C SER A 2 2.56 -2.53 14.79
N SER A 3 2.15 -2.67 16.05
CA SER A 3 1.21 -1.74 16.72
C SER A 3 1.77 -0.34 17.01
N ILE A 4 3.08 -0.16 16.98
CA ILE A 4 3.74 1.13 17.25
C ILE A 4 4.51 1.61 16.01
N ILE A 5 5.33 0.75 15.42
CA ILE A 5 6.21 1.17 14.32
C ILE A 5 5.40 1.55 13.08
N VAL A 6 4.40 0.75 12.71
CA VAL A 6 3.60 1.02 11.50
C VAL A 6 2.82 2.33 11.59
N PRO A 7 2.07 2.63 12.68
CA PRO A 7 1.41 3.93 12.83
C PRO A 7 2.38 5.12 12.82
N VAL A 8 3.53 5.00 13.48
CA VAL A 8 4.55 6.07 13.47
C VAL A 8 5.10 6.33 12.06
N MET A 9 5.40 5.26 11.32
CA MET A 9 5.88 5.38 9.94
C MET A 9 4.79 5.94 9.01
N ALA A 10 3.54 5.50 9.16
CA ALA A 10 2.42 6.01 8.38
C ALA A 10 2.17 7.51 8.65
N LEU A 11 2.19 7.92 9.92
CA LEU A 11 2.07 9.34 10.28
C LEU A 11 3.25 10.17 9.75
N GLY A 12 4.47 9.64 9.82
CA GLY A 12 5.65 10.28 9.23
C GLY A 12 5.51 10.46 7.71
N TYR A 13 5.03 9.44 7.01
CA TYR A 13 4.78 9.48 5.58
C TYR A 13 3.70 10.50 5.20
N VAL A 14 2.58 10.50 5.91
CA VAL A 14 1.50 11.47 5.71
C VAL A 14 1.98 12.89 6.03
N GLY A 15 2.74 13.06 7.13
CA GLY A 15 3.32 14.34 7.50
C GLY A 15 4.24 14.89 6.39
N LEU A 16 5.11 14.05 5.83
CA LEU A 16 5.96 14.42 4.71
C LEU A 16 5.16 14.81 3.47
N ALA A 17 4.13 14.03 3.12
CA ALA A 17 3.25 14.34 2.01
C ALA A 17 2.54 15.69 2.20
N LEU A 18 2.06 15.98 3.40
CA LEU A 18 1.43 17.27 3.71
C LEU A 18 2.41 18.45 3.57
N VAL A 19 3.67 18.26 3.94
CA VAL A 19 4.71 19.27 3.70
C VAL A 19 4.92 19.51 2.21
N ILE A 20 5.02 18.45 1.40
CA ILE A 20 5.17 18.57 -0.06
C ILE A 20 3.95 19.27 -0.67
N VAL A 21 2.73 18.90 -0.25
CA VAL A 21 1.49 19.57 -0.70
C VAL A 21 1.49 21.04 -0.32
N ALA A 22 1.92 21.39 0.89
CA ALA A 22 1.99 22.79 1.34
C ALA A 22 3.00 23.61 0.53
N LEU A 23 4.14 23.03 0.19
CA LEU A 23 5.15 23.67 -0.67
C LEU A 23 4.65 23.88 -2.11
N ASN A 24 3.80 22.97 -2.60
CA ASN A 24 3.26 22.97 -3.96
C ASN A 24 1.78 23.39 -4.02
N ILE A 25 1.27 24.14 -3.04
CA ILE A 25 -0.15 24.48 -2.89
C ILE A 25 -0.74 25.17 -4.13
N ILE A 26 0.06 25.96 -4.85
CA ILE A 26 -0.33 26.67 -6.05
C ILE A 26 -0.65 25.71 -7.20
N HIS A 27 0.04 24.58 -7.27
CA HIS A 27 -0.12 23.56 -8.29
C HIS A 27 -1.22 22.55 -7.95
N LEU A 28 -1.71 22.53 -6.71
CA LEU A 28 -2.72 21.57 -6.22
C LEU A 28 -4.00 21.53 -7.07
N PRO A 29 -4.63 22.66 -7.47
CA PRO A 29 -5.82 22.60 -8.30
C PRO A 29 -5.58 21.92 -9.66
N GLY A 30 -4.41 22.17 -10.26
CA GLY A 30 -4.02 21.54 -11.53
C GLY A 30 -3.86 20.03 -11.42
N VAL A 31 -3.22 19.57 -10.35
CA VAL A 31 -3.05 18.13 -10.09
C VAL A 31 -4.39 17.45 -9.81
N ILE A 32 -5.28 18.07 -9.05
CA ILE A 32 -6.63 17.53 -8.83
C ILE A 32 -7.41 17.45 -10.15
N ALA A 33 -7.35 18.50 -10.97
CA ALA A 33 -7.99 18.50 -12.30
C ALA A 33 -7.42 17.40 -13.19
N LEU A 34 -6.10 17.18 -13.16
CA LEU A 34 -5.42 16.08 -13.88
C LEU A 34 -5.95 14.72 -13.42
N ILE A 35 -6.00 14.47 -12.11
CA ILE A 35 -6.49 13.20 -11.55
C ILE A 35 -7.94 12.97 -11.99
N VAL A 36 -8.81 13.97 -11.85
CA VAL A 36 -10.23 13.86 -12.20
C VAL A 36 -10.41 13.63 -13.70
N SER A 37 -9.71 14.39 -14.56
CA SER A 37 -9.82 14.23 -16.01
C SER A 37 -9.39 12.85 -16.48
N HIS A 38 -8.30 12.31 -15.93
CA HIS A 38 -7.84 10.96 -16.26
C HIS A 38 -8.71 9.85 -15.63
N ALA A 39 -9.29 10.07 -14.46
CA ALA A 39 -10.22 9.14 -13.84
C ALA A 39 -11.51 8.93 -14.67
N PHE A 40 -12.01 10.00 -15.26
CA PHE A 40 -13.18 9.94 -16.16
C PHE A 40 -12.80 9.61 -17.61
N GLY A 41 -11.51 9.51 -17.92
CA GLY A 41 -11.01 9.02 -19.20
C GLY A 41 -11.37 9.86 -20.42
N TRP A 42 -11.59 11.17 -20.26
CA TRP A 42 -11.99 12.05 -21.36
C TRP A 42 -11.03 12.00 -22.57
N GLU A 43 -9.73 11.92 -22.32
CA GLU A 43 -8.73 11.81 -23.37
C GLU A 43 -8.58 10.37 -23.88
N GLN A 44 -8.67 9.38 -22.99
CA GLN A 44 -8.57 7.95 -23.33
C GLN A 44 -9.88 7.42 -23.93
N ALA A 45 -11.03 8.06 -23.68
CA ALA A 45 -12.30 7.69 -24.32
C ALA A 45 -12.22 7.79 -25.84
N LEU A 46 -11.47 8.75 -26.36
CA LEU A 46 -11.23 8.94 -27.79
C LEU A 46 -10.24 7.92 -28.37
N ALA A 47 -9.40 7.29 -27.53
CA ALA A 47 -8.35 6.36 -27.92
C ALA A 47 -8.62 4.89 -27.56
N GLY A 48 -9.82 4.53 -27.06
CA GLY A 48 -10.15 3.17 -26.64
C GLY A 48 -9.53 2.74 -25.29
N GLY A 49 -8.89 3.65 -24.56
CA GLY A 49 -8.17 3.38 -23.32
C GLY A 49 -8.99 3.39 -22.03
N VAL A 50 -10.26 3.78 -22.05
CA VAL A 50 -11.11 3.87 -20.84
C VAL A 50 -11.21 2.53 -20.11
N GLY A 51 -11.41 1.46 -20.85
CA GLY A 51 -11.51 0.12 -20.26
C GLY A 51 -10.23 -0.31 -19.55
N MET A 52 -9.06 0.04 -20.10
CA MET A 52 -7.77 -0.29 -19.50
C MET A 52 -7.51 0.55 -18.23
N ALA A 53 -7.78 1.85 -18.26
CA ALA A 53 -7.64 2.74 -17.10
C ALA A 53 -8.56 2.31 -15.97
N LEU A 54 -9.82 2.01 -16.25
CA LEU A 54 -10.79 1.49 -15.28
C LEU A 54 -10.34 0.14 -14.70
N MET A 55 -9.89 -0.79 -15.57
CA MET A 55 -9.42 -2.10 -15.13
C MET A 55 -8.18 -1.98 -14.22
N GLN A 56 -7.22 -1.15 -14.58
CA GLN A 56 -6.02 -0.92 -13.75
C GLN A 56 -6.37 -0.25 -12.42
N GLY A 57 -7.26 0.75 -12.43
CA GLY A 57 -7.75 1.40 -11.21
C GLY A 57 -8.43 0.41 -10.26
N ILE A 58 -9.33 -0.44 -10.77
CA ILE A 58 -10.01 -1.46 -9.98
C ILE A 58 -8.99 -2.48 -9.45
N LYS A 59 -8.11 -3.02 -10.29
CA LYS A 59 -7.09 -3.99 -9.85
C LYS A 59 -6.20 -3.43 -8.76
N ARG A 60 -5.69 -2.20 -8.92
CA ARG A 60 -4.83 -1.55 -7.93
C ARG A 60 -5.56 -1.23 -6.64
N GLY A 61 -6.81 -0.73 -6.71
CA GLY A 61 -7.63 -0.45 -5.54
C GLY A 61 -7.99 -1.71 -4.76
N LEU A 62 -8.38 -2.78 -5.42
CA LEU A 62 -8.66 -4.07 -4.78
C LEU A 62 -7.40 -4.66 -4.12
N PHE A 63 -6.24 -4.50 -4.75
CA PHE A 63 -4.98 -4.99 -4.21
C PHE A 63 -4.53 -4.18 -2.99
N SER A 64 -4.55 -2.85 -3.05
CA SER A 64 -4.17 -1.96 -1.94
C SER A 64 -5.03 -2.19 -0.69
N ASN A 65 -6.33 -2.42 -0.88
CA ASN A 65 -7.26 -2.67 0.22
C ASN A 65 -7.38 -4.15 0.61
N GLU A 66 -6.55 -5.02 0.02
CA GLU A 66 -6.58 -6.48 0.25
C GLU A 66 -7.99 -7.09 0.10
N ALA A 67 -8.81 -6.50 -0.78
CA ALA A 67 -10.21 -6.86 -0.95
C ALA A 67 -10.35 -8.27 -1.52
N GLY A 68 -11.04 -9.15 -0.80
CA GLY A 68 -11.24 -10.54 -1.19
C GLY A 68 -10.08 -11.49 -0.88
N MET A 69 -8.95 -11.01 -0.36
CA MET A 69 -7.79 -11.85 -0.01
C MET A 69 -7.96 -12.61 1.31
N GLY A 70 -8.93 -12.22 2.15
CA GLY A 70 -9.16 -12.86 3.44
C GLY A 70 -8.30 -12.34 4.59
N SER A 71 -7.37 -11.42 4.38
CA SER A 71 -6.51 -10.82 5.41
C SER A 71 -7.33 -10.00 6.41
N ALA A 72 -8.22 -9.13 5.96
CA ALA A 72 -9.08 -8.34 6.82
C ALA A 72 -9.97 -9.18 7.77
N PRO A 73 -10.66 -10.25 7.32
CA PRO A 73 -11.37 -11.18 8.21
C PRO A 73 -10.47 -11.87 9.24
N ASN A 74 -9.25 -12.28 8.84
CA ASN A 74 -8.29 -12.90 9.77
C ASN A 74 -7.84 -11.93 10.87
N ALA A 75 -7.55 -10.68 10.52
CA ALA A 75 -7.24 -9.64 11.49
C ALA A 75 -8.44 -9.33 12.39
N ALA A 76 -9.63 -9.22 11.80
CA ALA A 76 -10.88 -8.94 12.52
C ALA A 76 -11.25 -10.03 13.53
N ALA A 77 -10.97 -11.29 13.21
CA ALA A 77 -11.30 -12.43 14.08
C ALA A 77 -10.57 -12.40 15.43
N THR A 78 -9.43 -11.68 15.53
CA THR A 78 -8.67 -11.53 16.78
C THR A 78 -9.11 -10.34 17.63
N ALA A 79 -10.00 -9.50 17.12
CA ALA A 79 -10.41 -8.28 17.80
C ALA A 79 -11.42 -8.54 18.95
N HIS A 80 -11.12 -7.98 20.11
CA HIS A 80 -12.04 -7.98 21.25
C HIS A 80 -13.05 -6.84 21.13
N VAL A 81 -14.24 -7.14 20.59
CA VAL A 81 -15.31 -6.16 20.39
C VAL A 81 -16.64 -6.69 20.94
N SER A 82 -17.50 -5.79 21.40
CA SER A 82 -18.80 -6.15 21.97
C SER A 82 -19.80 -6.68 20.94
N HIS A 83 -19.57 -6.40 19.64
CA HIS A 83 -20.42 -6.87 18.54
C HIS A 83 -19.63 -6.93 17.22
N PRO A 84 -19.76 -7.97 16.40
CA PRO A 84 -19.02 -8.12 15.13
C PRO A 84 -19.19 -6.95 14.17
N VAL A 85 -20.38 -6.33 14.12
CA VAL A 85 -20.64 -5.16 13.26
C VAL A 85 -19.69 -3.99 13.56
N LYS A 86 -19.32 -3.78 14.82
CA LYS A 86 -18.35 -2.73 15.17
C LYS A 86 -17.01 -2.94 14.49
N GLN A 87 -16.55 -4.18 14.46
CA GLN A 87 -15.30 -4.52 13.79
C GLN A 87 -15.41 -4.36 12.27
N GLY A 88 -16.56 -4.70 11.69
CA GLY A 88 -16.83 -4.45 10.27
C GLY A 88 -16.77 -2.96 9.91
N LEU A 89 -17.36 -2.10 10.75
CA LEU A 89 -17.29 -0.64 10.57
C LEU A 89 -15.85 -0.11 10.69
N ILE A 90 -15.06 -0.63 11.62
CA ILE A 90 -13.64 -0.26 11.77
C ILE A 90 -12.85 -0.66 10.51
N GLN A 91 -13.09 -1.85 9.96
CA GLN A 91 -12.44 -2.30 8.73
C GLN A 91 -12.84 -1.43 7.53
N THR A 92 -14.12 -1.04 7.45
CA THR A 92 -14.58 -0.10 6.41
C THR A 92 -13.86 1.24 6.53
N LEU A 93 -13.76 1.79 7.74
CA LEU A 93 -13.03 3.03 7.98
C LEU A 93 -11.54 2.90 7.60
N ALA A 94 -10.92 1.76 7.88
CA ALA A 94 -9.53 1.49 7.50
C ALA A 94 -9.33 1.56 5.99
N VAL A 95 -10.23 0.97 5.19
CA VAL A 95 -10.22 1.03 3.72
C VAL A 95 -10.32 2.47 3.22
N PHE A 96 -11.24 3.26 3.78
CA PHE A 96 -11.34 4.69 3.44
C PHE A 96 -10.07 5.46 3.79
N THR A 97 -9.49 5.21 4.97
CA THR A 97 -8.25 5.87 5.40
C THR A 97 -7.09 5.51 4.49
N ASP A 98 -6.93 4.25 4.13
CA ASP A 98 -5.87 3.82 3.21
C ASP A 98 -6.03 4.51 1.84
N THR A 99 -7.20 4.43 1.24
CA THR A 99 -7.42 4.93 -0.12
C THR A 99 -7.42 6.47 -0.18
N LEU A 100 -8.17 7.13 0.71
CA LEU A 100 -8.33 8.59 0.64
C LEU A 100 -7.18 9.36 1.26
N LEU A 101 -6.43 8.76 2.19
CA LEU A 101 -5.31 9.43 2.82
C LEU A 101 -3.98 8.93 2.25
N ILE A 102 -3.63 7.67 2.46
CA ILE A 102 -2.29 7.15 2.13
C ILE A 102 -2.04 7.12 0.63
N CYS A 103 -2.97 6.55 -0.15
CA CYS A 103 -2.81 6.47 -1.61
C CYS A 103 -2.84 7.85 -2.26
N THR A 104 -3.66 8.78 -1.76
CA THR A 104 -3.71 10.17 -2.25
C THR A 104 -2.41 10.91 -1.94
N CYS A 105 -1.82 10.72 -0.75
CA CYS A 105 -0.51 11.27 -0.42
C CYS A 105 0.56 10.81 -1.42
N THR A 106 0.60 9.52 -1.73
CA THR A 106 1.55 8.96 -2.71
C THR A 106 1.34 9.56 -4.11
N ALA A 107 0.08 9.67 -4.54
CA ALA A 107 -0.25 10.29 -5.83
C ALA A 107 0.21 11.74 -5.91
N PHE A 108 -0.02 12.54 -4.87
CA PHE A 108 0.45 13.93 -4.82
C PHE A 108 1.98 14.03 -4.84
N ILE A 109 2.69 13.22 -4.06
CA ILE A 109 4.16 13.19 -4.07
C ILE A 109 4.68 12.95 -5.49
N ILE A 110 4.13 11.97 -6.20
CA ILE A 110 4.55 11.62 -7.56
C ILE A 110 4.20 12.75 -8.55
N LEU A 111 2.99 13.27 -8.50
CA LEU A 111 2.52 14.25 -9.49
C LEU A 111 3.13 15.65 -9.30
N PHE A 112 3.48 16.04 -8.07
CA PHE A 112 4.19 17.31 -7.83
C PHE A 112 5.67 17.24 -8.22
N SER A 113 6.31 16.08 -8.06
CA SER A 113 7.75 15.92 -8.27
C SER A 113 8.21 16.07 -9.72
N GLY A 114 7.28 16.07 -10.70
CA GLY A 114 7.61 16.05 -12.11
C GLY A 114 8.39 14.81 -12.56
N ALA A 115 8.33 13.71 -11.78
CA ALA A 115 8.97 12.46 -12.16
C ALA A 115 8.39 11.94 -13.49
N PRO A 116 9.22 11.39 -14.39
CA PRO A 116 8.74 10.91 -15.68
C PRO A 116 7.78 9.75 -15.50
N LEU A 117 6.60 9.85 -16.11
CA LEU A 117 5.54 8.84 -16.08
C LEU A 117 5.57 7.97 -17.35
N ASP A 118 6.74 7.82 -17.95
CA ASP A 118 6.97 7.09 -19.20
C ASP A 118 7.11 5.57 -19.02
N GLY A 119 6.98 5.07 -17.80
CA GLY A 119 7.16 3.67 -17.46
C GLY A 119 8.61 3.24 -17.24
N SER A 120 9.57 4.15 -17.29
CA SER A 120 10.99 3.87 -17.00
C SER A 120 11.24 3.46 -15.57
N ALA A 121 10.44 3.99 -14.64
CA ALA A 121 10.44 3.63 -13.23
C ALA A 121 9.03 3.18 -12.79
N ASN A 122 8.95 2.09 -12.07
CA ASN A 122 7.69 1.52 -11.60
C ASN A 122 7.63 1.39 -10.08
N GLY A 123 6.41 1.47 -9.53
CA GLY A 123 6.13 1.20 -8.12
C GLY A 123 6.95 2.06 -7.19
N VAL A 124 7.74 1.43 -6.32
CA VAL A 124 8.55 2.10 -5.28
C VAL A 124 9.65 2.96 -5.86
N GLN A 125 10.25 2.56 -6.98
CA GLN A 125 11.31 3.34 -7.66
C GLN A 125 10.79 4.71 -8.07
N LEU A 126 9.57 4.78 -8.59
CA LEU A 126 8.94 6.05 -8.95
C LEU A 126 8.71 6.94 -7.73
N THR A 127 8.22 6.39 -6.62
CA THR A 127 8.04 7.13 -5.37
C THR A 127 9.38 7.62 -4.80
N GLN A 128 10.43 6.80 -4.91
CA GLN A 128 11.77 7.14 -4.47
C GLN A 128 12.36 8.29 -5.29
N GLN A 129 12.22 8.24 -6.62
CA GLN A 129 12.61 9.32 -7.51
C GLN A 129 11.84 10.60 -7.22
N ALA A 130 10.52 10.49 -7.05
CA ALA A 130 9.67 11.61 -6.73
C ALA A 130 10.10 12.33 -5.45
N LEU A 131 10.34 11.59 -4.37
CA LEU A 131 10.82 12.17 -3.12
C LEU A 131 12.25 12.70 -3.22
N THR A 132 13.10 12.08 -4.03
CA THR A 132 14.46 12.60 -4.28
C THR A 132 14.40 13.94 -5.01
N ASN A 133 13.48 14.11 -5.96
CA ASN A 133 13.30 15.39 -6.66
C ASN A 133 12.81 16.51 -5.72
N GLU A 134 11.91 16.19 -4.78
CA GLU A 134 11.30 17.19 -3.88
C GLU A 134 12.19 17.57 -2.69
N ILE A 135 12.85 16.61 -2.06
CA ILE A 135 13.60 16.82 -0.81
C ILE A 135 15.05 16.31 -0.85
N GLY A 136 15.54 15.98 -2.05
CA GLY A 136 16.91 15.51 -2.26
C GLY A 136 17.15 14.08 -1.75
N SER A 137 18.42 13.74 -1.53
CA SER A 137 18.84 12.39 -1.12
C SER A 137 18.24 11.90 0.21
N SER A 138 17.82 12.82 1.07
CA SER A 138 17.10 12.47 2.31
C SER A 138 15.77 11.76 2.04
N GLY A 139 15.09 12.12 0.94
CA GLY A 139 13.86 11.46 0.50
C GLY A 139 14.07 10.00 0.16
N SER A 140 15.13 9.71 -0.58
CA SER A 140 15.49 8.33 -0.94
C SER A 140 15.75 7.44 0.29
N ILE A 141 16.50 7.96 1.27
CA ILE A 141 16.78 7.26 2.51
C ILE A 141 15.51 7.03 3.31
N PHE A 142 14.64 8.05 3.41
CA PHE A 142 13.36 7.93 4.11
C PHE A 142 12.49 6.83 3.50
N VAL A 143 12.35 6.80 2.16
CA VAL A 143 11.57 5.75 1.47
C VAL A 143 12.17 4.38 1.72
N ALA A 144 13.49 4.22 1.63
CA ALA A 144 14.15 2.94 1.85
C ALA A 144 13.88 2.40 3.27
N VAL A 145 13.98 3.26 4.28
CA VAL A 145 13.71 2.90 5.69
C VAL A 145 12.23 2.59 5.90
N ALA A 146 11.34 3.44 5.39
CA ALA A 146 9.89 3.23 5.47
C ALA A 146 9.47 1.93 4.80
N LEU A 147 9.97 1.66 3.60
CA LEU A 147 9.71 0.44 2.85
C LEU A 147 10.19 -0.81 3.59
N PHE A 148 11.38 -0.75 4.19
CA PHE A 148 11.89 -1.86 4.99
C PHE A 148 10.92 -2.23 6.13
N PHE A 149 10.44 -1.24 6.89
CA PHE A 149 9.50 -1.49 7.98
C PHE A 149 8.12 -1.93 7.50
N PHE A 150 7.60 -1.34 6.42
CA PHE A 150 6.31 -1.74 5.85
C PHE A 150 6.37 -3.15 5.27
N ALA A 151 7.42 -3.49 4.51
CA ALA A 151 7.59 -4.83 3.97
C ALA A 151 7.75 -5.87 5.10
N PHE A 152 8.58 -5.57 6.09
CA PHE A 152 8.76 -6.45 7.25
C PHE A 152 7.44 -6.67 8.01
N SER A 153 6.67 -5.60 8.26
CA SER A 153 5.37 -5.72 8.95
C SER A 153 4.35 -6.51 8.14
N SER A 154 4.35 -6.36 6.81
CA SER A 154 3.47 -7.13 5.91
C SER A 154 3.80 -8.62 5.92
N ILE A 155 5.09 -8.97 5.84
CA ILE A 155 5.53 -10.37 5.95
C ILE A 155 5.11 -10.96 7.30
N LEU A 156 5.30 -10.22 8.39
CA LEU A 156 4.94 -10.66 9.73
C LEU A 156 3.42 -10.84 9.88
N GLY A 157 2.63 -9.93 9.33
CA GLY A 157 1.17 -10.01 9.33
C GLY A 157 0.67 -11.23 8.56
N ASN A 158 1.12 -11.42 7.34
CA ASN A 158 0.74 -12.58 6.50
C ASN A 158 1.17 -13.91 7.13
N TYR A 159 2.38 -13.96 7.72
CA TYR A 159 2.82 -15.11 8.49
C TYR A 159 1.86 -15.42 9.65
N TYR A 160 1.48 -14.40 10.41
CA TYR A 160 0.55 -14.56 11.55
C TYR A 160 -0.81 -15.10 11.12
N TYR A 161 -1.37 -14.59 10.03
CA TYR A 161 -2.65 -15.07 9.48
C TYR A 161 -2.56 -16.55 9.09
N GLY A 162 -1.50 -16.94 8.41
CA GLY A 162 -1.25 -18.34 8.04
C GLY A 162 -1.08 -19.24 9.27
N GLU A 163 -0.27 -18.82 10.23
CA GLU A 163 -0.06 -19.59 11.46
C GLU A 163 -1.35 -19.76 12.28
N ALA A 164 -2.17 -18.69 12.40
CA ALA A 164 -3.43 -18.73 13.12
C ALA A 164 -4.41 -19.75 12.47
N ASN A 165 -4.51 -19.76 11.16
CA ASN A 165 -5.36 -20.71 10.43
C ASN A 165 -4.87 -22.17 10.59
N ILE A 166 -3.56 -22.41 10.54
CA ILE A 166 -3.01 -23.74 10.74
C ILE A 166 -3.25 -24.23 12.17
N ARG A 167 -3.08 -23.35 13.16
CA ARG A 167 -3.35 -23.67 14.57
C ARG A 167 -4.82 -24.00 14.82
N PHE A 168 -5.72 -23.40 14.06
CA PHE A 168 -7.14 -23.73 14.11
C PHE A 168 -7.42 -25.15 13.61
N ILE A 169 -6.72 -25.58 12.53
CA ILE A 169 -6.90 -26.91 11.93
C ILE A 169 -6.16 -27.99 12.74
N THR A 170 -4.91 -27.70 13.19
CA THR A 170 -4.06 -28.69 13.88
C THR A 170 -3.13 -28.06 14.91
N HIS A 171 -2.95 -28.76 16.04
CA HIS A 171 -2.02 -28.37 17.10
C HIS A 171 -0.67 -29.09 17.00
N ARG A 172 -0.41 -29.85 15.91
CA ARG A 172 0.82 -30.62 15.76
C ARG A 172 2.01 -29.70 15.47
N LYS A 173 3.02 -29.74 16.34
CA LYS A 173 4.21 -28.86 16.25
C LYS A 173 4.99 -29.02 14.95
N TRP A 174 5.12 -30.23 14.42
CA TRP A 174 5.87 -30.46 13.19
C TRP A 174 5.20 -29.86 11.94
N VAL A 175 3.86 -29.77 11.90
CA VAL A 175 3.13 -29.07 10.83
C VAL A 175 3.43 -27.57 10.86
N LEU A 176 3.48 -26.99 12.05
CA LEU A 176 3.87 -25.58 12.23
C LEU A 176 5.32 -25.33 11.80
N HIS A 177 6.24 -26.24 12.11
CA HIS A 177 7.62 -26.11 11.64
C HIS A 177 7.73 -26.22 10.12
N GLY A 178 6.99 -27.16 9.51
CA GLY A 178 6.89 -27.26 8.05
C GLY A 178 6.38 -25.98 7.40
N PHE A 179 5.32 -25.40 7.95
CA PHE A 179 4.79 -24.11 7.48
C PHE A 179 5.81 -22.97 7.60
N ARG A 180 6.55 -22.88 8.70
CA ARG A 180 7.60 -21.86 8.91
C ARG A 180 8.72 -21.98 7.88
N ILE A 181 9.16 -23.20 7.59
CA ILE A 181 10.17 -23.45 6.56
C ILE A 181 9.63 -23.06 5.19
N LEU A 182 8.39 -23.42 4.88
CA LEU A 182 7.75 -23.06 3.62
C LEU A 182 7.64 -21.55 3.45
N VAL A 183 7.16 -20.82 4.47
CA VAL A 183 7.09 -19.35 4.42
C VAL A 183 8.48 -18.73 4.24
N GLY A 184 9.49 -19.19 4.99
CA GLY A 184 10.86 -18.72 4.82
C GLY A 184 11.40 -18.97 3.41
N GLY A 185 11.13 -20.15 2.84
CA GLY A 185 11.48 -20.47 1.45
C GLY A 185 10.77 -19.58 0.42
N MET A 186 9.48 -19.31 0.64
CA MET A 186 8.70 -18.42 -0.25
C MET A 186 9.16 -16.96 -0.17
N VAL A 187 9.57 -16.48 1.01
CA VAL A 187 10.14 -15.13 1.15
C VAL A 187 11.47 -15.04 0.40
N LEU A 188 12.35 -16.04 0.54
CA LEU A 188 13.60 -16.10 -0.21
C LEU A 188 13.35 -16.20 -1.71
N PHE A 189 12.43 -17.05 -2.15
CA PHE A 189 12.04 -17.16 -3.56
C PHE A 189 11.52 -15.84 -4.11
N GLY A 190 10.59 -15.19 -3.37
CA GLY A 190 10.03 -13.90 -3.77
C GLY A 190 11.06 -12.77 -3.82
N SER A 191 12.10 -12.82 -2.99
CA SER A 191 13.19 -11.83 -3.03
C SER A 191 14.13 -11.98 -4.23
N LEU A 192 14.13 -13.16 -4.85
CA LEU A 192 14.96 -13.47 -6.02
C LEU A 192 14.14 -13.41 -7.33
N ALA A 193 12.82 -13.52 -7.24
CA ALA A 193 11.94 -13.44 -8.39
C ALA A 193 11.83 -12.00 -8.89
N THR A 194 12.05 -11.78 -10.18
CA THR A 194 11.72 -10.52 -10.85
C THR A 194 10.19 -10.44 -11.00
N LEU A 195 9.61 -9.36 -10.52
CA LEU A 195 8.20 -9.05 -10.75
C LEU A 195 8.12 -8.32 -12.11
N ASP A 196 7.93 -9.06 -13.17
CA ASP A 196 7.59 -8.53 -14.51
C ASP A 196 6.09 -8.21 -14.60
#